data_08f993937fdb395f691b0c06590c5b5d
#
_entry.id   08f993937fdb395f691b0c06590c5b5d
#
_cell.length_a   1.000
_cell.length_b   1.000
_cell.length_c   1.000
_cell.angle_alpha   90.00
_cell.angle_beta   90.00
_cell.angle_gamma   90.00
#
_symmetry.space_group_name_H-M   'P 1'
#
loop_
_entity.id
_entity.type
_entity.pdbx_description
1 polymer ?
#
loop_
_entity_poly.entity_id
_entity_poly.type
_entity_poly.pdbx_seq_one_letter_code
_entity_poly.pdbx_strand_id
1 'polypeptide(L)'
;KKKKKDTDGILRSGYKQKNKDGKWEVGGYQSTVICRTMDNPEVFKGERVSLMVFEEAGEFKHLKNAYMSSKACFMDGNLQFGVPVVGGTGGDISKASKDFMDMYYEAEAYNLIPMFIPASRAYYGYFDISTGEEKVKEAESVLLEERETITNSGDRDAYNLHIQNYPLTIQEAFLNTKTARFNNSLLNAQRSRILASKDYRSQVQSGYLDWDFDNEENFMVRWRPHPDGPYKILEHPAPEYKDLDIGGIDSYDQDKAGASDSLGSAIIYRRFVNTEYASDYVVAEYTDRPEKKEDFWDGCLKLAMYYNAKMLVEYTKIGILDYFKRMNALKYLKEKPESAHNPGTKTRNRYGVHMNKQVKSLMEDLMDDYIRENAEDIWFLDLIDELANYGTKNTDRAIAFGLCLIHNVDNYRIQAKEVQAEEADIGFKYYKLDRNGVPKLIR
;
A
#
# COMPACT_ATOMS: atom_id res chain seq x y z
N LYS A 1 -20.89 47.99 -14.35
CA LYS A 1 -20.62 46.90 -13.34
C LYS A 1 -19.51 47.39 -12.42
N LYS A 2 -19.82 47.94 -11.20
CA LYS A 2 -18.80 48.18 -10.19
C LYS A 2 -18.57 46.85 -9.43
N LYS A 3 -17.44 46.23 -9.66
CA LYS A 3 -16.94 45.16 -8.76
C LYS A 3 -16.74 45.81 -7.38
N LYS A 4 -17.55 45.41 -6.39
CA LYS A 4 -17.13 45.59 -5.01
C LYS A 4 -15.90 44.68 -4.81
N LYS A 5 -14.77 45.22 -4.42
CA LYS A 5 -13.68 44.43 -3.87
C LYS A 5 -14.19 43.84 -2.57
N ASP A 6 -14.52 42.53 -2.63
CA ASP A 6 -14.87 41.79 -1.44
C ASP A 6 -13.57 41.19 -0.89
N THR A 7 -13.18 41.64 0.27
CA THR A 7 -11.97 41.16 0.96
C THR A 7 -12.12 39.73 1.46
N ASP A 8 -13.32 39.18 1.42
CA ASP A 8 -13.66 37.88 2.03
C ASP A 8 -13.92 36.77 1.02
N GLY A 9 -13.58 36.94 -0.26
CA GLY A 9 -13.81 35.93 -1.29
C GLY A 9 -15.29 35.67 -1.63
N ILE A 10 -16.18 36.64 -1.38
CA ILE A 10 -17.60 36.54 -1.68
C ILE A 10 -17.94 37.41 -2.88
N LEU A 11 -18.46 36.79 -3.94
CA LEU A 11 -18.98 37.46 -5.12
C LEU A 11 -20.50 37.35 -5.15
N ARG A 12 -21.19 38.50 -5.29
CA ARG A 12 -22.63 38.54 -5.45
C ARG A 12 -23.01 39.17 -6.79
N SER A 13 -23.88 38.49 -7.56
CA SER A 13 -24.41 39.01 -8.80
C SER A 13 -25.69 39.79 -8.52
N GLY A 14 -25.80 40.97 -9.10
CA GLY A 14 -26.99 41.81 -8.98
C GLY A 14 -26.74 43.18 -9.60
N TYR A 15 -27.78 43.92 -9.73
CA TYR A 15 -27.71 45.31 -10.18
C TYR A 15 -28.56 46.20 -9.27
N LYS A 16 -28.16 47.47 -9.13
CA LYS A 16 -28.95 48.46 -8.40
C LYS A 16 -29.97 49.06 -9.33
N GLN A 17 -31.23 49.06 -8.94
CA GLN A 17 -32.35 49.75 -9.59
C GLN A 17 -33.11 50.58 -8.57
N LYS A 18 -33.83 51.61 -9.07
CA LYS A 18 -34.77 52.34 -8.23
C LYS A 18 -36.11 51.66 -8.30
N ASN A 19 -36.75 51.45 -7.16
CA ASN A 19 -38.11 50.97 -7.08
C ASN A 19 -39.10 52.10 -7.44
N LYS A 20 -40.39 51.82 -7.42
CA LYS A 20 -41.44 52.76 -7.75
C LYS A 20 -41.46 54.00 -6.83
N ASP A 21 -40.94 53.87 -5.61
CA ASP A 21 -40.84 54.92 -4.60
C ASP A 21 -39.54 55.69 -4.70
N GLY A 22 -38.71 55.49 -5.72
CA GLY A 22 -37.47 56.17 -5.94
C GLY A 22 -36.28 55.66 -5.05
N LYS A 23 -36.49 54.62 -4.21
CA LYS A 23 -35.47 54.05 -3.37
C LYS A 23 -34.63 53.03 -4.16
N TRP A 24 -33.31 53.01 -3.85
CA TRP A 24 -32.39 52.04 -4.45
C TRP A 24 -32.60 50.64 -3.85
N GLU A 25 -32.82 49.67 -4.68
CA GLU A 25 -32.89 48.24 -4.33
C GLU A 25 -31.94 47.42 -5.19
N VAL A 26 -31.59 46.24 -4.72
CA VAL A 26 -30.74 45.28 -5.48
C VAL A 26 -31.66 44.32 -6.22
N GLY A 27 -31.61 44.44 -7.56
CA GLY A 27 -32.33 43.52 -8.46
C GLY A 27 -31.42 42.45 -9.03
N GLY A 28 -32.03 41.49 -9.72
CA GLY A 28 -31.36 40.36 -10.31
C GLY A 28 -31.42 39.10 -9.44
N TYR A 29 -30.80 38.03 -9.91
CA TYR A 29 -30.85 36.72 -9.23
C TYR A 29 -30.13 36.67 -7.90
N GLN A 30 -29.26 37.66 -7.61
CA GLN A 30 -28.47 37.78 -6.38
C GLN A 30 -27.65 36.52 -6.06
N SER A 31 -27.26 35.75 -7.08
CA SER A 31 -26.44 34.57 -6.92
C SER A 31 -25.11 34.92 -6.18
N THR A 32 -24.77 34.10 -5.23
CA THR A 32 -23.58 34.29 -4.41
C THR A 32 -22.59 33.18 -4.70
N VAL A 33 -21.32 33.53 -4.94
CA VAL A 33 -20.20 32.60 -4.99
C VAL A 33 -19.30 32.91 -3.82
N ILE A 34 -18.99 31.90 -3.02
CA ILE A 34 -18.13 31.99 -1.84
C ILE A 34 -16.87 31.16 -2.14
N CYS A 35 -15.69 31.83 -2.13
CA CYS A 35 -14.40 31.16 -2.26
C CYS A 35 -13.68 31.17 -0.92
N ARG A 36 -13.15 30.04 -0.51
CA ARG A 36 -12.38 29.85 0.72
C ARG A 36 -11.14 29.01 0.44
N THR A 37 -10.06 29.27 1.18
CA THR A 37 -8.93 28.37 1.27
C THR A 37 -9.20 27.30 2.31
N MET A 38 -8.74 26.06 2.06
CA MET A 38 -9.06 24.90 2.90
C MET A 38 -7.97 24.61 3.94
N ASP A 39 -7.41 25.64 4.56
CA ASP A 39 -6.52 25.49 5.72
C ASP A 39 -7.26 24.92 6.94
N ASN A 40 -8.58 25.17 7.02
CA ASN A 40 -9.47 24.59 8.01
C ASN A 40 -10.56 23.75 7.31
N PRO A 41 -10.65 22.42 7.57
CA PRO A 41 -11.67 21.55 6.98
C PRO A 41 -13.13 21.96 7.26
N GLU A 42 -13.36 22.79 8.26
CA GLU A 42 -14.70 23.21 8.71
C GLU A 42 -15.12 24.58 8.17
N VAL A 43 -14.37 25.16 7.25
CA VAL A 43 -14.56 26.54 6.79
C VAL A 43 -15.95 26.81 6.16
N PHE A 44 -16.64 25.79 5.68
CA PHE A 44 -17.98 25.89 5.08
C PHE A 44 -19.12 25.46 6.01
N LYS A 45 -18.84 25.09 7.26
CA LYS A 45 -19.90 24.71 8.21
C LYS A 45 -20.95 25.81 8.34
N GLY A 46 -22.22 25.42 8.15
CA GLY A 46 -23.38 26.34 8.26
C GLY A 46 -23.81 27.01 6.96
N GLU A 47 -23.06 26.88 5.88
CA GLU A 47 -23.48 27.33 4.55
C GLU A 47 -24.43 26.30 3.92
N ARG A 48 -25.34 26.78 3.04
CA ARG A 48 -26.17 25.94 2.17
C ARG A 48 -25.93 26.35 0.73
N VAL A 49 -25.50 25.38 -0.11
CA VAL A 49 -25.05 25.69 -1.46
C VAL A 49 -25.68 24.73 -2.49
N SER A 50 -26.03 25.28 -3.64
CA SER A 50 -26.53 24.47 -4.77
C SER A 50 -25.41 23.77 -5.54
N LEU A 51 -24.19 24.31 -5.46
CA LEU A 51 -22.99 23.75 -6.07
C LEU A 51 -21.80 23.99 -5.11
N MET A 52 -21.06 22.93 -4.81
CA MET A 52 -19.82 22.99 -4.05
C MET A 52 -18.69 22.39 -4.88
N VAL A 53 -17.64 23.17 -5.14
CA VAL A 53 -16.49 22.73 -5.93
C VAL A 53 -15.25 22.69 -5.04
N PHE A 54 -14.64 21.54 -4.94
CA PHE A 54 -13.29 21.34 -4.38
C PHE A 54 -12.33 21.31 -5.56
N GLU A 55 -11.72 22.47 -5.84
CA GLU A 55 -10.79 22.63 -6.96
C GLU A 55 -9.37 22.31 -6.48
N GLU A 56 -8.52 21.78 -7.35
CA GLU A 56 -7.18 21.29 -7.04
C GLU A 56 -7.16 20.23 -5.91
N ALA A 57 -8.12 19.30 -5.98
CA ALA A 57 -8.35 18.31 -4.93
C ALA A 57 -7.10 17.44 -4.60
N GLY A 58 -6.20 17.24 -5.56
CA GLY A 58 -4.93 16.55 -5.35
C GLY A 58 -3.95 17.27 -4.43
N GLU A 59 -4.14 18.57 -4.15
CA GLU A 59 -3.27 19.37 -3.27
C GLU A 59 -3.82 19.53 -1.83
N PHE A 60 -5.03 19.02 -1.55
CA PHE A 60 -5.65 19.12 -0.23
C PHE A 60 -5.09 18.11 0.76
N LYS A 61 -4.49 18.56 1.84
CA LYS A 61 -3.90 17.71 2.88
C LYS A 61 -4.91 16.81 3.63
N HIS A 62 -6.19 17.22 3.71
CA HIS A 62 -7.25 16.56 4.47
C HIS A 62 -8.56 16.59 3.69
N LEU A 63 -8.54 16.21 2.42
CA LEU A 63 -9.67 16.30 1.51
C LEU A 63 -10.90 15.52 2.02
N LYS A 64 -10.71 14.28 2.48
CA LYS A 64 -11.79 13.45 3.03
C LYS A 64 -12.48 14.13 4.21
N ASN A 65 -11.70 14.69 5.13
CA ASN A 65 -12.23 15.40 6.29
C ASN A 65 -13.00 16.67 5.86
N ALA A 66 -12.46 17.42 4.90
CA ALA A 66 -13.08 18.62 4.36
C ALA A 66 -14.41 18.29 3.67
N TYR A 67 -14.44 17.26 2.85
CA TYR A 67 -15.65 16.78 2.19
C TYR A 67 -16.72 16.35 3.20
N MET A 68 -16.35 15.50 4.16
CA MET A 68 -17.29 15.00 5.18
C MET A 68 -17.82 16.10 6.08
N SER A 69 -16.98 17.07 6.49
CA SER A 69 -17.42 18.24 7.27
C SER A 69 -18.34 19.16 6.50
N SER A 70 -18.20 19.22 5.18
CA SER A 70 -19.03 20.06 4.29
C SER A 70 -20.31 19.37 3.82
N LYS A 71 -20.51 18.08 4.11
CA LYS A 71 -21.64 17.29 3.60
C LYS A 71 -23.00 17.92 3.93
N ALA A 72 -23.17 18.52 5.10
CA ALA A 72 -24.37 19.21 5.51
C ALA A 72 -24.66 20.48 4.69
N CYS A 73 -23.68 21.01 3.94
CA CYS A 73 -23.87 22.20 3.08
C CYS A 73 -24.68 21.89 1.81
N PHE A 74 -24.72 20.63 1.37
CA PHE A 74 -25.41 20.18 0.16
C PHE A 74 -26.32 18.95 0.37
N MET A 75 -26.43 18.46 1.61
CA MET A 75 -27.31 17.36 2.02
C MET A 75 -28.23 17.80 3.17
N ASP A 76 -29.46 17.27 3.19
CA ASP A 76 -30.38 17.38 4.31
C ASP A 76 -30.87 15.97 4.67
N GLY A 77 -30.24 15.38 5.67
CA GLY A 77 -30.40 13.95 5.93
C GLY A 77 -29.93 13.12 4.74
N ASN A 78 -30.84 12.34 4.15
CA ASN A 78 -30.58 11.53 2.97
C ASN A 78 -30.93 12.25 1.63
N LEU A 79 -31.44 13.47 1.70
CA LEU A 79 -31.81 14.24 0.50
C LEU A 79 -30.65 15.14 0.07
N GLN A 80 -30.12 14.89 -1.12
CA GLN A 80 -29.14 15.78 -1.74
C GLN A 80 -29.87 16.91 -2.48
N PHE A 81 -29.60 18.17 -2.10
CA PHE A 81 -30.14 19.35 -2.76
C PHE A 81 -29.08 20.15 -3.53
N GLY A 82 -27.81 19.96 -3.19
CA GLY A 82 -26.69 20.58 -3.89
C GLY A 82 -25.79 19.54 -4.54
N VAL A 83 -24.99 19.97 -5.51
CA VAL A 83 -24.07 19.11 -6.27
C VAL A 83 -22.66 19.34 -5.78
N PRO A 84 -21.98 18.36 -5.13
CA PRO A 84 -20.56 18.42 -4.88
C PRO A 84 -19.78 18.01 -6.14
N VAL A 85 -18.73 18.75 -6.46
CA VAL A 85 -17.75 18.44 -7.50
C VAL A 85 -16.38 18.44 -6.85
N VAL A 86 -15.64 17.34 -7.00
CA VAL A 86 -14.28 17.19 -6.50
C VAL A 86 -13.40 16.98 -7.72
N GLY A 87 -12.52 17.93 -8.03
CA GLY A 87 -11.72 17.90 -9.25
C GLY A 87 -10.35 18.50 -9.06
N GLY A 88 -9.45 18.14 -9.95
CA GLY A 88 -8.07 18.61 -9.98
C GLY A 88 -7.15 17.63 -10.67
N THR A 89 -5.87 17.96 -10.70
CA THR A 89 -4.80 17.03 -11.11
C THR A 89 -4.55 15.98 -10.03
N GLY A 90 -4.04 14.81 -10.40
CA GLY A 90 -3.76 13.71 -9.47
C GLY A 90 -2.81 14.11 -8.33
N GLY A 91 -1.87 15.00 -8.60
CA GLY A 91 -0.94 15.52 -7.61
C GLY A 91 0.06 14.48 -7.08
N ASP A 92 0.88 14.89 -6.12
CA ASP A 92 1.88 14.02 -5.48
C ASP A 92 1.25 13.27 -4.29
N ILE A 93 1.07 11.95 -4.42
CA ILE A 93 0.50 11.05 -3.39
C ILE A 93 1.23 11.21 -2.04
N SER A 94 2.52 11.49 -2.07
CA SER A 94 3.31 11.67 -0.83
C SER A 94 2.96 12.94 -0.05
N LYS A 95 2.29 13.91 -0.70
CA LYS A 95 1.94 15.19 -0.08
C LYS A 95 0.48 15.28 0.37
N ALA A 96 -0.45 15.11 -0.57
CA ALA A 96 -1.88 15.34 -0.30
C ALA A 96 -2.82 14.49 -1.14
N SER A 97 -2.40 13.99 -2.30
CA SER A 97 -3.29 13.36 -3.28
C SER A 97 -3.79 11.97 -2.90
N LYS A 98 -3.31 11.39 -1.79
CA LYS A 98 -3.82 10.09 -1.31
C LYS A 98 -5.33 10.14 -1.05
N ASP A 99 -5.82 11.16 -0.36
CA ASP A 99 -7.25 11.32 -0.08
C ASP A 99 -8.06 11.44 -1.38
N PHE A 100 -7.54 12.18 -2.37
CA PHE A 100 -8.20 12.35 -3.66
C PHE A 100 -8.24 11.05 -4.46
N MET A 101 -7.13 10.31 -4.50
CA MET A 101 -7.05 9.00 -5.13
C MET A 101 -8.02 8.00 -4.48
N ASP A 102 -8.04 7.92 -3.16
CA ASP A 102 -8.95 7.03 -2.44
C ASP A 102 -10.41 7.40 -2.70
N MET A 103 -10.75 8.71 -2.70
CA MET A 103 -12.10 9.17 -3.02
C MET A 103 -12.50 8.88 -4.47
N TYR A 104 -11.55 8.87 -5.41
CA TYR A 104 -11.80 8.48 -6.79
C TYR A 104 -12.17 6.99 -6.90
N TYR A 105 -11.40 6.10 -6.27
CA TYR A 105 -11.64 4.66 -6.33
C TYR A 105 -12.80 4.19 -5.45
N GLU A 106 -13.09 4.91 -4.38
CA GLU A 106 -14.20 4.63 -3.45
C GLU A 106 -15.35 5.63 -3.64
N ALA A 107 -15.53 6.19 -4.83
CA ALA A 107 -16.44 7.30 -5.09
C ALA A 107 -17.88 7.03 -4.64
N GLU A 108 -18.35 5.78 -4.74
CA GLU A 108 -19.67 5.35 -4.27
C GLU A 108 -19.89 5.62 -2.78
N ALA A 109 -18.85 5.43 -1.94
CA ALA A 109 -18.92 5.69 -0.50
C ALA A 109 -19.13 7.18 -0.17
N TYR A 110 -18.74 8.06 -1.09
CA TYR A 110 -18.91 9.51 -0.99
C TYR A 110 -20.10 10.04 -1.78
N ASN A 111 -20.88 9.15 -2.39
CA ASN A 111 -21.99 9.51 -3.31
C ASN A 111 -21.52 10.37 -4.51
N LEU A 112 -20.36 9.99 -5.06
CA LEU A 112 -19.72 10.63 -6.22
C LEU A 112 -19.66 9.67 -7.40
N ILE A 113 -19.55 10.23 -8.61
CA ILE A 113 -19.33 9.50 -9.86
C ILE A 113 -17.90 9.78 -10.30
N PRO A 114 -17.00 8.76 -10.35
CA PRO A 114 -15.64 8.97 -10.79
C PRO A 114 -15.57 9.23 -12.28
N MET A 115 -14.80 10.26 -12.69
CA MET A 115 -14.54 10.58 -14.08
C MET A 115 -13.06 10.93 -14.26
N PHE A 116 -12.40 10.27 -15.21
CA PHE A 116 -11.04 10.59 -15.61
C PHE A 116 -11.04 11.17 -17.02
N ILE A 117 -10.32 12.28 -17.20
CA ILE A 117 -10.11 12.91 -18.51
C ILE A 117 -8.63 12.80 -18.84
N PRO A 118 -8.21 11.95 -19.80
CA PRO A 118 -6.83 11.85 -20.20
C PRO A 118 -6.34 13.15 -20.85
N ALA A 119 -5.05 13.46 -20.65
CA ALA A 119 -4.44 14.68 -21.16
C ALA A 119 -4.58 14.85 -22.68
N SER A 120 -4.63 13.75 -23.43
CA SER A 120 -4.83 13.75 -24.87
C SER A 120 -6.16 14.38 -25.33
N ARG A 121 -7.18 14.45 -24.46
CA ARG A 121 -8.46 15.11 -24.75
C ARG A 121 -8.43 16.62 -24.55
N ALA A 122 -7.53 17.12 -23.70
CA ALA A 122 -7.46 18.53 -23.34
C ALA A 122 -6.15 19.18 -23.79
N TYR A 123 -5.32 18.49 -24.59
CA TYR A 123 -4.01 18.98 -24.99
C TYR A 123 -4.15 20.16 -25.95
N TYR A 124 -3.59 21.31 -25.53
CA TYR A 124 -3.72 22.56 -26.27
C TYR A 124 -3.16 22.45 -27.69
N GLY A 125 -3.94 22.95 -28.68
CA GLY A 125 -3.60 22.89 -30.09
C GLY A 125 -4.08 21.62 -30.83
N TYR A 126 -4.58 20.63 -30.10
CA TYR A 126 -5.09 19.37 -30.65
C TYR A 126 -6.62 19.23 -30.55
N PHE A 127 -7.30 20.34 -30.66
CA PHE A 127 -8.76 20.38 -30.85
C PHE A 127 -9.13 21.53 -31.80
N ASP A 128 -10.18 21.35 -32.56
CA ASP A 128 -10.70 22.39 -33.42
C ASP A 128 -11.57 23.34 -32.58
N ILE A 129 -11.12 24.60 -32.46
CA ILE A 129 -11.82 25.62 -31.64
C ILE A 129 -13.21 25.93 -32.22
N SER A 130 -13.41 25.78 -33.52
CA SER A 130 -14.69 26.13 -34.20
C SER A 130 -15.72 25.03 -34.09
N THR A 131 -15.30 23.75 -34.12
CA THR A 131 -16.19 22.59 -34.06
C THR A 131 -16.20 21.91 -32.69
N GLY A 132 -15.14 22.12 -31.87
CA GLY A 132 -14.92 21.40 -30.62
C GLY A 132 -14.43 19.95 -30.84
N GLU A 133 -14.07 19.58 -32.07
CA GLU A 133 -13.61 18.22 -32.39
C GLU A 133 -12.21 17.97 -31.80
N GLU A 134 -12.07 16.89 -31.03
CA GLU A 134 -10.83 16.50 -30.37
C GLU A 134 -9.97 15.63 -31.29
N LYS A 135 -8.69 15.98 -31.43
CA LYS A 135 -7.69 15.19 -32.17
C LYS A 135 -6.88 14.30 -31.24
N VAL A 136 -7.59 13.42 -30.53
CA VAL A 136 -7.06 12.61 -29.41
C VAL A 136 -5.82 11.79 -29.81
N LYS A 137 -5.85 11.11 -30.96
CA LYS A 137 -4.73 10.27 -31.42
C LYS A 137 -3.47 11.07 -31.75
N GLU A 138 -3.66 12.25 -32.34
CA GLU A 138 -2.52 13.13 -32.67
C GLU A 138 -1.90 13.69 -31.37
N ALA A 139 -2.72 14.11 -30.42
CA ALA A 139 -2.27 14.56 -29.10
C ALA A 139 -1.54 13.46 -28.31
N GLU A 140 -2.06 12.24 -28.35
CA GLU A 140 -1.44 11.10 -27.69
C GLU A 140 -0.06 10.78 -28.30
N SER A 141 0.07 10.80 -29.63
CA SER A 141 1.36 10.58 -30.32
C SER A 141 2.40 11.61 -29.88
N VAL A 142 2.03 12.88 -29.81
CA VAL A 142 2.96 13.95 -29.38
C VAL A 142 3.37 13.77 -27.92
N LEU A 143 2.43 13.45 -27.02
CA LEU A 143 2.75 13.19 -25.61
C LEU A 143 3.70 11.99 -25.44
N LEU A 144 3.56 10.95 -26.27
CA LEU A 144 4.45 9.80 -26.26
C LEU A 144 5.85 10.14 -26.81
N GLU A 145 5.95 10.95 -27.86
CA GLU A 145 7.23 11.46 -28.40
C GLU A 145 7.96 12.35 -27.37
N GLU A 146 7.25 13.21 -26.66
CA GLU A 146 7.81 14.02 -25.57
C GLU A 146 8.36 13.12 -24.45
N ARG A 147 7.63 12.06 -24.06
CA ARG A 147 8.09 11.08 -23.07
C ARG A 147 9.34 10.34 -23.50
N GLU A 148 9.40 9.92 -24.76
CA GLU A 148 10.60 9.27 -25.34
C GLU A 148 11.81 10.21 -25.28
N THR A 149 11.63 11.48 -25.64
CA THR A 149 12.67 12.49 -25.58
C THR A 149 13.20 12.69 -24.14
N ILE A 150 12.32 12.77 -23.16
CA ILE A 150 12.70 12.90 -21.75
C ILE A 150 13.38 11.61 -21.26
N THR A 151 12.90 10.43 -21.66
CA THR A 151 13.53 9.15 -21.31
C THR A 151 14.96 9.09 -21.83
N ASN A 152 15.20 9.53 -23.08
CA ASN A 152 16.52 9.55 -23.70
C ASN A 152 17.49 10.52 -23.01
N SER A 153 16.99 11.55 -22.32
CA SER A 153 17.82 12.44 -21.50
C SER A 153 18.32 11.80 -20.20
N GLY A 154 17.74 10.69 -19.76
CA GLY A 154 18.05 10.02 -18.49
C GLY A 154 17.49 10.71 -17.25
N ASP A 155 16.72 11.79 -17.40
CA ASP A 155 16.09 12.51 -16.29
C ASP A 155 14.76 11.85 -15.89
N ARG A 156 14.85 10.96 -14.90
CA ARG A 156 13.69 10.22 -14.37
C ARG A 156 12.68 11.12 -13.66
N ASP A 157 13.15 12.17 -13.01
CA ASP A 157 12.26 13.08 -12.27
C ASP A 157 11.44 13.92 -13.24
N ALA A 158 12.08 14.42 -14.33
CA ALA A 158 11.37 15.10 -15.40
C ALA A 158 10.34 14.18 -16.08
N TYR A 159 10.69 12.91 -16.31
CA TYR A 159 9.77 11.91 -16.87
C TYR A 159 8.54 11.69 -15.99
N ASN A 160 8.74 11.46 -14.69
CA ASN A 160 7.64 11.24 -13.75
C ASN A 160 6.74 12.47 -13.64
N LEU A 161 7.34 13.67 -13.57
CA LEU A 161 6.60 14.94 -13.53
C LEU A 161 5.78 15.16 -14.80
N HIS A 162 6.33 14.83 -15.98
CA HIS A 162 5.62 14.92 -17.24
C HIS A 162 4.40 13.98 -17.27
N ILE A 163 4.57 12.71 -16.87
CA ILE A 163 3.46 11.73 -16.82
C ILE A 163 2.37 12.20 -15.85
N GLN A 164 2.75 12.72 -14.69
CA GLN A 164 1.81 13.21 -13.67
C GLN A 164 1.00 14.41 -14.16
N ASN A 165 1.65 15.34 -14.87
CA ASN A 165 0.98 16.54 -15.37
C ASN A 165 0.18 16.28 -16.66
N TYR A 166 0.57 15.28 -17.45
CA TYR A 166 -0.07 14.89 -18.70
C TYR A 166 -0.42 13.39 -18.69
N PRO A 167 -1.27 12.93 -17.78
CA PRO A 167 -1.59 11.51 -17.66
C PRO A 167 -2.47 11.04 -18.83
N LEU A 168 -2.13 9.90 -19.39
CA LEU A 168 -2.96 9.20 -20.38
C LEU A 168 -3.86 8.16 -19.72
N THR A 169 -3.51 7.73 -18.50
CA THR A 169 -4.27 6.77 -17.69
C THR A 169 -4.46 7.29 -16.28
N ILE A 170 -5.46 6.76 -15.59
CA ILE A 170 -5.71 7.13 -14.19
C ILE A 170 -4.56 6.74 -13.26
N GLN A 171 -3.85 5.66 -13.57
CA GLN A 171 -2.67 5.20 -12.84
C GLN A 171 -1.54 6.24 -12.91
N GLU A 172 -1.35 6.84 -14.09
CA GLU A 172 -0.37 7.90 -14.30
C GLU A 172 -0.72 9.18 -13.54
N ALA A 173 -2.01 9.51 -13.45
CA ALA A 173 -2.48 10.70 -12.74
C ALA A 173 -2.12 10.67 -11.24
N PHE A 174 -2.02 9.48 -10.65
CA PHE A 174 -1.71 9.29 -9.22
C PHE A 174 -0.30 8.74 -8.98
N LEU A 175 0.67 9.09 -9.83
CA LEU A 175 2.06 8.71 -9.62
C LEU A 175 2.68 9.43 -8.39
N ASN A 176 3.49 8.70 -7.65
CA ASN A 176 4.35 9.28 -6.61
C ASN A 176 5.67 9.73 -7.25
N THR A 177 5.91 11.04 -7.32
CA THR A 177 7.06 11.64 -8.03
C THR A 177 8.32 11.80 -7.19
N LYS A 178 8.28 11.51 -5.87
CA LYS A 178 9.52 11.52 -5.09
C LYS A 178 10.43 10.39 -5.55
N THR A 179 11.73 10.60 -5.41
CA THR A 179 12.78 9.59 -5.56
C THR A 179 12.40 8.32 -4.80
N ALA A 180 11.50 7.56 -5.38
CA ALA A 180 11.07 6.31 -4.81
C ALA A 180 12.21 5.31 -4.97
N ARG A 181 12.54 4.61 -3.91
CA ARG A 181 13.54 3.53 -3.97
C ARG A 181 13.09 2.43 -4.93
N PHE A 182 11.77 2.22 -5.07
CA PHE A 182 11.16 1.16 -5.86
C PHE A 182 10.34 1.70 -7.04
N ASN A 183 9.91 0.83 -7.94
CA ASN A 183 9.08 1.18 -9.09
C ASN A 183 7.64 1.48 -8.69
N ASN A 184 7.35 2.75 -8.39
CA ASN A 184 6.03 3.18 -7.96
C ASN A 184 4.94 3.02 -9.03
N SER A 185 5.29 2.96 -10.31
CA SER A 185 4.31 2.73 -11.37
C SER A 185 3.67 1.35 -11.23
N LEU A 186 4.47 0.31 -10.98
CA LEU A 186 3.97 -1.05 -10.76
C LEU A 186 3.14 -1.15 -9.47
N LEU A 187 3.62 -0.57 -8.37
CA LEU A 187 2.91 -0.57 -7.09
C LEU A 187 1.57 0.15 -7.19
N ASN A 188 1.51 1.31 -7.84
CA ASN A 188 0.28 2.05 -8.03
C ASN A 188 -0.69 1.35 -8.99
N ALA A 189 -0.20 0.67 -10.03
CA ALA A 189 -1.02 -0.14 -10.92
C ALA A 189 -1.71 -1.27 -10.14
N GLN A 190 -0.96 -1.99 -9.29
CA GLN A 190 -1.51 -3.04 -8.44
C GLN A 190 -2.50 -2.50 -7.42
N ARG A 191 -2.17 -1.39 -6.75
CA ARG A 191 -3.08 -0.71 -5.83
C ARG A 191 -4.40 -0.36 -6.50
N SER A 192 -4.32 0.23 -7.69
CA SER A 192 -5.51 0.59 -8.47
C SER A 192 -6.34 -0.63 -8.86
N ARG A 193 -5.70 -1.74 -9.26
CA ARG A 193 -6.37 -2.99 -9.57
C ARG A 193 -7.17 -3.53 -8.38
N ILE A 194 -6.57 -3.54 -7.19
CA ILE A 194 -7.24 -4.00 -5.97
C ILE A 194 -8.43 -3.09 -5.63
N LEU A 195 -8.25 -1.77 -5.70
CA LEU A 195 -9.30 -0.81 -5.36
C LEU A 195 -10.45 -0.77 -6.37
N ALA A 196 -10.19 -1.08 -7.63
CA ALA A 196 -11.20 -1.07 -8.69
C ALA A 196 -12.24 -2.20 -8.56
N SER A 197 -11.94 -3.27 -7.81
CA SER A 197 -12.82 -4.42 -7.67
C SER A 197 -13.17 -4.72 -6.21
N LYS A 198 -14.48 -4.86 -5.93
CA LYS A 198 -14.94 -5.33 -4.60
C LYS A 198 -14.46 -6.76 -4.33
N ASP A 199 -14.41 -7.61 -5.35
CA ASP A 199 -13.98 -9.00 -5.21
C ASP A 199 -12.50 -9.08 -4.82
N TYR A 200 -11.65 -8.24 -5.40
CA TYR A 200 -10.22 -8.17 -5.02
C TYR A 200 -10.02 -7.66 -3.60
N ARG A 201 -10.78 -6.63 -3.20
CA ARG A 201 -10.71 -6.09 -1.83
C ARG A 201 -11.17 -7.10 -0.76
N SER A 202 -12.10 -7.99 -1.12
CA SER A 202 -12.64 -8.99 -0.20
C SER A 202 -11.75 -10.24 -0.04
N GLN A 203 -10.70 -10.40 -0.85
CA GLN A 203 -9.81 -11.56 -0.75
C GLN A 203 -8.98 -11.53 0.53
N VAL A 204 -8.57 -10.36 0.99
CA VAL A 204 -7.85 -10.21 2.25
C VAL A 204 -8.85 -10.04 3.40
N GLN A 205 -8.87 -11.00 4.31
CA GLN A 205 -9.77 -11.03 5.46
C GLN A 205 -9.08 -10.52 6.72
N SER A 206 -9.75 -9.65 7.47
CA SER A 206 -9.27 -9.18 8.78
C SER A 206 -9.82 -10.07 9.91
N GLY A 207 -9.07 -10.20 11.01
CA GLY A 207 -9.52 -10.97 12.17
C GLY A 207 -8.51 -11.03 13.31
N TYR A 208 -8.78 -11.95 14.23
CA TYR A 208 -7.96 -12.24 15.40
C TYR A 208 -7.43 -13.68 15.35
N LEU A 209 -6.24 -13.87 15.91
CA LEU A 209 -5.70 -15.17 16.24
C LEU A 209 -5.78 -15.33 17.75
N ASP A 210 -6.59 -16.28 18.19
CA ASP A 210 -6.84 -16.55 19.61
C ASP A 210 -6.15 -17.86 20.03
N TRP A 211 -5.64 -17.91 21.27
CA TRP A 211 -5.18 -19.15 21.86
C TRP A 211 -6.34 -20.11 22.09
N ASP A 212 -6.12 -21.37 21.75
CA ASP A 212 -7.07 -22.47 21.95
C ASP A 212 -6.31 -23.74 22.33
N PHE A 213 -7.05 -24.80 22.59
CA PHE A 213 -6.50 -26.12 22.92
C PHE A 213 -7.07 -27.15 21.96
N ASP A 214 -6.23 -28.09 21.53
CA ASP A 214 -6.68 -29.27 20.80
C ASP A 214 -7.33 -30.30 21.75
N ASN A 215 -7.78 -31.41 21.17
CA ASN A 215 -8.41 -32.50 21.95
C ASN A 215 -7.45 -33.20 22.92
N GLU A 216 -6.14 -32.97 22.82
CA GLU A 216 -5.09 -33.51 23.67
C GLU A 216 -4.55 -32.47 24.64
N GLU A 217 -5.25 -31.33 24.81
CA GLU A 217 -4.90 -30.18 25.65
C GLU A 217 -3.56 -29.50 25.24
N ASN A 218 -3.12 -29.67 23.96
CA ASN A 218 -1.97 -28.90 23.46
C ASN A 218 -2.42 -27.51 23.01
N PHE A 219 -1.57 -26.52 23.20
CA PHE A 219 -1.80 -25.17 22.69
C PHE A 219 -1.87 -25.15 21.17
N MET A 220 -2.95 -24.57 20.67
CA MET A 220 -3.15 -24.28 19.25
C MET A 220 -3.63 -22.84 19.07
N VAL A 221 -3.64 -22.36 17.85
CA VAL A 221 -4.10 -21.04 17.47
C VAL A 221 -5.29 -21.17 16.54
N ARG A 222 -6.36 -20.45 16.83
CA ARG A 222 -7.60 -20.42 16.05
C ARG A 222 -7.80 -19.06 15.41
N TRP A 223 -8.16 -19.06 14.14
CA TRP A 223 -8.61 -17.88 13.42
C TRP A 223 -10.05 -17.52 13.74
N ARG A 224 -10.30 -16.23 13.95
CA ARG A 224 -11.63 -15.66 14.12
C ARG A 224 -11.78 -14.39 13.27
N PRO A 225 -12.57 -14.45 12.17
CA PRO A 225 -12.80 -13.28 11.33
C PRO A 225 -13.43 -12.12 12.10
N HIS A 226 -12.93 -10.90 11.89
CA HIS A 226 -13.47 -9.67 12.47
C HIS A 226 -12.94 -8.45 11.70
N PRO A 227 -13.79 -7.48 11.31
CA PRO A 227 -13.35 -6.35 10.47
C PRO A 227 -12.29 -5.46 11.13
N ASP A 228 -12.28 -5.36 12.46
CA ASP A 228 -11.31 -4.55 13.21
C ASP A 228 -10.12 -5.36 13.74
N GLY A 229 -9.95 -6.60 13.27
CA GLY A 229 -8.84 -7.45 13.69
C GLY A 229 -7.50 -6.98 13.09
N PRO A 230 -6.39 -7.06 13.87
CA PRO A 230 -5.08 -6.59 13.44
C PRO A 230 -4.36 -7.56 12.49
N TYR A 231 -4.86 -8.79 12.36
CA TYR A 231 -4.34 -9.75 11.40
C TYR A 231 -5.10 -9.62 10.09
N LYS A 232 -4.36 -9.67 8.99
CA LYS A 232 -4.94 -9.74 7.65
C LYS A 232 -4.45 -11.01 6.98
N ILE A 233 -5.36 -11.81 6.46
CA ILE A 233 -5.09 -13.10 5.83
C ILE A 233 -5.65 -13.11 4.41
N LEU A 234 -4.78 -13.39 3.43
CA LEU A 234 -5.14 -13.68 2.05
C LEU A 234 -5.42 -15.17 1.89
N GLU A 235 -4.51 -16.02 2.39
CA GLU A 235 -4.64 -17.47 2.34
C GLU A 235 -4.27 -18.09 3.68
N HIS A 236 -5.07 -19.06 4.10
CA HIS A 236 -4.82 -19.85 5.30
C HIS A 236 -3.65 -20.84 5.10
N PRO A 237 -3.03 -21.36 6.19
CA PRO A 237 -1.94 -22.31 6.08
C PRO A 237 -2.37 -23.59 5.33
N ALA A 238 -1.44 -24.17 4.57
CA ALA A 238 -1.59 -25.45 3.89
C ALA A 238 -0.73 -26.50 4.64
N PRO A 239 -1.33 -27.24 5.60
CA PRO A 239 -0.59 -28.09 6.55
C PRO A 239 0.09 -29.30 5.91
N GLU A 240 -0.30 -29.69 4.70
CA GLU A 240 0.28 -30.80 3.92
C GLU A 240 1.69 -30.48 3.41
N TYR A 241 2.09 -29.22 3.36
CA TYR A 241 3.39 -28.80 2.86
C TYR A 241 4.28 -28.30 4.00
N LYS A 242 5.40 -28.98 4.20
CA LYS A 242 6.39 -28.58 5.20
C LYS A 242 7.28 -27.45 4.67
N ASP A 243 7.56 -26.47 5.53
CA ASP A 243 8.42 -25.31 5.23
C ASP A 243 7.94 -24.46 4.02
N LEU A 244 6.65 -24.52 3.70
CA LEU A 244 6.02 -23.74 2.64
C LEU A 244 5.97 -22.26 3.03
N ASP A 245 5.51 -21.97 4.24
CA ASP A 245 5.32 -20.63 4.75
C ASP A 245 6.50 -20.23 5.63
N ILE A 246 7.05 -19.04 5.40
CA ILE A 246 8.13 -18.43 6.18
C ILE A 246 7.73 -17.02 6.59
N GLY A 247 8.42 -16.45 7.58
CA GLY A 247 8.06 -15.09 8.00
C GLY A 247 9.24 -14.18 8.28
N GLY A 248 8.91 -12.90 8.35
CA GLY A 248 9.77 -11.81 8.79
C GLY A 248 9.08 -10.97 9.85
N ILE A 249 9.81 -10.48 10.83
CA ILE A 249 9.29 -9.62 11.90
C ILE A 249 10.18 -8.40 12.05
N ASP A 250 9.59 -7.22 11.89
CA ASP A 250 10.12 -5.96 12.40
C ASP A 250 9.44 -5.62 13.72
N SER A 251 10.18 -5.69 14.82
CA SER A 251 9.67 -5.55 16.18
C SER A 251 10.13 -4.26 16.84
N TYR A 252 9.65 -3.99 18.02
CA TYR A 252 10.09 -2.91 18.91
C TYR A 252 10.27 -3.40 20.36
N ASP A 253 11.13 -2.71 21.13
CA ASP A 253 11.45 -3.08 22.51
C ASP A 253 10.88 -2.12 23.57
N GLN A 254 10.14 -1.09 23.17
CA GLN A 254 9.56 -0.10 24.08
C GLN A 254 8.04 -0.18 24.06
N ASP A 255 7.43 -0.08 25.26
CA ASP A 255 5.98 0.07 25.36
C ASP A 255 5.54 1.41 24.72
N LYS A 256 4.26 1.54 24.39
CA LYS A 256 3.71 2.70 23.72
C LYS A 256 3.92 3.96 24.56
N ALA A 257 4.88 4.77 24.20
CA ALA A 257 5.03 6.13 24.75
C ALA A 257 4.26 7.10 23.82
N GLY A 258 3.54 8.05 24.40
CA GLY A 258 2.49 8.86 23.77
C GLY A 258 2.80 9.67 22.49
N ALA A 259 3.96 9.48 21.85
CA ALA A 259 4.37 10.20 20.64
C ALA A 259 5.05 9.31 19.57
N SER A 260 5.07 7.98 19.70
CA SER A 260 5.71 7.11 18.72
C SER A 260 4.69 6.56 17.73
N ASP A 261 4.80 6.94 16.47
CA ASP A 261 3.99 6.43 15.35
C ASP A 261 4.53 5.10 14.77
N SER A 262 5.65 4.57 15.30
CA SER A 262 6.23 3.28 14.86
C SER A 262 5.35 2.13 15.31
N LEU A 263 4.98 1.29 14.37
CA LEU A 263 4.25 0.05 14.59
C LEU A 263 5.23 -1.12 14.70
N GLY A 264 4.74 -2.30 15.04
CA GLY A 264 5.45 -3.54 14.77
C GLY A 264 4.75 -4.27 13.63
N SER A 265 5.50 -5.02 12.85
CA SER A 265 4.93 -5.80 11.74
C SER A 265 5.53 -7.19 11.67
N ALA A 266 4.67 -8.18 11.40
CA ALA A 266 5.05 -9.55 11.09
C ALA A 266 4.33 -9.98 9.81
N ILE A 267 5.08 -10.52 8.87
CA ILE A 267 4.57 -10.94 7.56
C ILE A 267 4.86 -12.43 7.36
N ILE A 268 3.91 -13.14 6.76
CA ILE A 268 4.08 -14.50 6.27
C ILE A 268 4.14 -14.49 4.75
N TYR A 269 5.17 -15.13 4.24
CA TYR A 269 5.44 -15.27 2.82
C TYR A 269 5.41 -16.76 2.42
N ARG A 270 4.62 -17.09 1.40
CA ARG A 270 4.51 -18.43 0.85
C ARG A 270 5.56 -18.61 -0.22
N ARG A 271 6.44 -19.59 -0.02
CA ARG A 271 7.56 -19.89 -0.91
C ARG A 271 7.11 -20.77 -2.08
N PHE A 272 7.81 -20.65 -3.18
CA PHE A 272 7.69 -21.64 -4.25
C PHE A 272 8.26 -23.00 -3.80
N VAL A 273 7.43 -24.02 -3.87
CA VAL A 273 7.80 -25.41 -3.54
C VAL A 273 7.65 -26.31 -4.76
N ASN A 274 6.59 -26.15 -5.53
CA ASN A 274 6.33 -26.87 -6.76
C ASN A 274 5.34 -26.10 -7.66
N THR A 275 5.15 -26.57 -8.90
CA THR A 275 4.28 -25.91 -9.89
C THR A 275 2.78 -26.11 -9.64
N GLU A 276 2.39 -26.91 -8.65
CA GLU A 276 1.00 -27.21 -8.35
C GLU A 276 0.36 -26.23 -7.37
N TYR A 277 1.19 -25.42 -6.70
CA TYR A 277 0.75 -24.48 -5.68
C TYR A 277 1.15 -23.04 -6.04
N ALA A 278 0.19 -22.13 -6.00
CA ALA A 278 0.49 -20.71 -6.16
C ALA A 278 1.36 -20.24 -4.99
N SER A 279 2.41 -19.50 -5.27
CA SER A 279 3.48 -19.18 -4.32
C SER A 279 4.28 -17.95 -4.75
N ASP A 280 5.27 -17.59 -3.96
CA ASP A 280 6.10 -16.41 -4.08
C ASP A 280 5.34 -15.09 -3.82
N TYR A 281 4.40 -15.13 -2.84
CA TYR A 281 3.70 -13.92 -2.39
C TYR A 281 3.39 -13.93 -0.89
N VAL A 282 3.01 -12.75 -0.40
CA VAL A 282 2.59 -12.55 0.98
C VAL A 282 1.18 -13.13 1.18
N VAL A 283 1.01 -14.01 2.17
CA VAL A 283 -0.29 -14.63 2.49
C VAL A 283 -0.93 -14.11 3.76
N ALA A 284 -0.14 -13.50 4.67
CA ALA A 284 -0.69 -12.87 5.88
C ALA A 284 0.20 -11.77 6.41
N GLU A 285 -0.41 -10.82 7.11
CA GLU A 285 0.27 -9.79 7.89
C GLU A 285 -0.38 -9.61 9.27
N TYR A 286 0.44 -9.28 10.25
CA TYR A 286 0.04 -8.76 11.55
C TYR A 286 0.80 -7.47 11.80
N THR A 287 0.09 -6.37 11.88
CA THR A 287 0.70 -5.06 12.16
C THR A 287 -0.11 -4.35 13.22
N ASP A 288 0.54 -4.04 14.35
CA ASP A 288 -0.12 -3.47 15.51
C ASP A 288 0.85 -2.69 16.41
N ARG A 289 0.29 -1.89 17.30
CA ARG A 289 1.00 -1.22 18.38
C ARG A 289 0.18 -1.26 19.66
N PRO A 290 0.03 -2.44 20.30
CA PRO A 290 -0.65 -2.56 21.58
C PRO A 290 0.05 -1.76 22.69
N GLU A 291 -0.63 -1.53 23.82
CA GLU A 291 -0.07 -0.79 24.95
C GLU A 291 1.19 -1.46 25.50
N LYS A 292 1.19 -2.79 25.56
CA LYS A 292 2.32 -3.60 26.02
C LYS A 292 3.01 -4.25 24.82
N LYS A 293 4.30 -4.11 24.74
CA LYS A 293 5.13 -4.77 23.71
C LYS A 293 5.00 -6.31 23.71
N GLU A 294 4.77 -6.90 24.89
CA GLU A 294 4.60 -8.36 25.00
C GLU A 294 3.34 -8.85 24.29
N ASP A 295 2.27 -8.05 24.23
CA ASP A 295 1.06 -8.38 23.49
C ASP A 295 1.33 -8.44 21.96
N PHE A 296 2.20 -7.56 21.45
CA PHE A 296 2.67 -7.65 20.07
C PHE A 296 3.51 -8.91 19.84
N TRP A 297 4.43 -9.23 20.74
CA TRP A 297 5.26 -10.44 20.61
C TRP A 297 4.43 -11.73 20.70
N ASP A 298 3.39 -11.73 21.52
CA ASP A 298 2.41 -12.81 21.59
C ASP A 298 1.65 -12.95 20.27
N GLY A 299 1.25 -11.83 19.68
CA GLY A 299 0.66 -11.78 18.35
C GLY A 299 1.57 -12.38 17.27
N CYS A 300 2.86 -12.03 17.27
CA CYS A 300 3.84 -12.62 16.35
C CYS A 300 4.01 -14.13 16.57
N LEU A 301 3.99 -14.61 17.82
CA LEU A 301 4.05 -16.03 18.12
C LEU A 301 2.81 -16.77 17.63
N LYS A 302 1.61 -16.23 17.84
CA LYS A 302 0.36 -16.79 17.30
C LYS A 302 0.42 -16.93 15.80
N LEU A 303 0.87 -15.89 15.09
CA LEU A 303 1.01 -15.93 13.64
C LEU A 303 2.00 -17.02 13.19
N ALA A 304 3.17 -17.11 13.84
CA ALA A 304 4.17 -18.12 13.55
C ALA A 304 3.65 -19.55 13.78
N MET A 305 2.90 -19.76 14.87
CA MET A 305 2.29 -21.06 15.18
C MET A 305 1.16 -21.41 14.23
N TYR A 306 0.33 -20.46 13.87
CA TYR A 306 -0.81 -20.68 12.96
C TYR A 306 -0.34 -21.17 11.58
N TYR A 307 0.73 -20.58 11.04
CA TYR A 307 1.33 -20.98 9.76
C TYR A 307 2.41 -22.04 9.90
N ASN A 308 2.76 -22.47 11.11
CA ASN A 308 3.92 -23.32 11.38
C ASN A 308 5.20 -22.78 10.71
N ALA A 309 5.35 -21.46 10.68
CA ALA A 309 6.38 -20.74 9.97
C ALA A 309 7.57 -20.37 10.88
N LYS A 310 8.78 -20.44 10.33
CA LYS A 310 9.96 -19.84 10.99
C LYS A 310 10.03 -18.37 10.64
N MET A 311 10.24 -17.53 11.67
CA MET A 311 10.27 -16.08 11.56
C MET A 311 11.70 -15.56 11.62
N LEU A 312 12.13 -14.78 10.62
CA LEU A 312 13.38 -14.03 10.67
C LEU A 312 13.12 -12.69 11.35
N VAL A 313 13.83 -12.41 12.43
CA VAL A 313 13.63 -11.21 13.25
C VAL A 313 14.82 -10.25 13.12
N GLU A 314 14.59 -8.94 13.16
CA GLU A 314 15.68 -7.99 13.32
C GLU A 314 16.30 -8.11 14.71
N TYR A 315 17.60 -8.45 14.76
CA TYR A 315 18.32 -8.80 15.97
C TYR A 315 18.52 -7.64 16.96
N THR A 316 18.45 -6.38 16.53
CA THR A 316 18.60 -5.24 17.44
C THR A 316 17.51 -5.17 18.51
N LYS A 317 16.41 -5.89 18.31
CA LYS A 317 15.25 -6.00 19.19
C LYS A 317 15.29 -7.32 19.99
N ILE A 318 16.07 -7.34 21.07
CA ILE A 318 16.33 -8.56 21.86
C ILE A 318 15.07 -9.06 22.58
N GLY A 319 14.16 -8.19 22.97
CA GLY A 319 13.00 -8.52 23.79
C GLY A 319 12.12 -9.62 23.19
N ILE A 320 11.86 -9.59 21.89
CA ILE A 320 11.06 -10.61 21.21
C ILE A 320 11.75 -11.99 21.23
N LEU A 321 13.07 -12.04 21.07
CA LEU A 321 13.83 -13.30 21.14
C LEU A 321 13.75 -13.94 22.53
N ASP A 322 13.86 -13.13 23.58
CA ASP A 322 13.71 -13.58 24.97
C ASP A 322 12.26 -14.03 25.25
N TYR A 323 11.26 -13.37 24.66
CA TYR A 323 9.87 -13.78 24.75
C TYR A 323 9.66 -15.18 24.13
N PHE A 324 10.09 -15.41 22.88
CA PHE A 324 10.00 -16.72 22.24
C PHE A 324 10.74 -17.81 23.02
N LYS A 325 11.87 -17.47 23.64
CA LYS A 325 12.61 -18.39 24.51
C LYS A 325 11.80 -18.76 25.76
N ARG A 326 11.18 -17.78 26.43
CA ARG A 326 10.32 -18.00 27.62
C ARG A 326 9.12 -18.88 27.29
N MET A 327 8.54 -18.70 26.10
CA MET A 327 7.41 -19.47 25.61
C MET A 327 7.79 -20.85 25.05
N ASN A 328 9.08 -21.27 25.18
CA ASN A 328 9.62 -22.51 24.57
C ASN A 328 9.34 -22.63 23.04
N ALA A 329 9.36 -21.50 22.35
CA ALA A 329 8.94 -21.36 20.96
C ALA A 329 10.11 -21.06 19.99
N LEU A 330 11.35 -21.32 20.39
CA LEU A 330 12.55 -21.07 19.57
C LEU A 330 12.54 -21.80 18.23
N LYS A 331 11.78 -22.90 18.10
CA LYS A 331 11.58 -23.63 16.84
C LYS A 331 10.92 -22.79 15.74
N TYR A 332 10.21 -21.72 16.11
CA TYR A 332 9.58 -20.77 15.19
C TYR A 332 10.49 -19.58 14.85
N LEU A 333 11.73 -19.56 15.30
CA LEU A 333 12.70 -18.54 14.91
C LEU A 333 13.68 -19.09 13.87
N LYS A 334 13.95 -18.29 12.85
CA LYS A 334 15.00 -18.56 11.86
C LYS A 334 16.35 -18.25 12.47
N GLU A 335 17.29 -19.17 12.32
CA GLU A 335 18.69 -18.93 12.60
C GLU A 335 19.25 -17.86 11.66
N LYS A 336 20.36 -17.26 12.04
CA LYS A 336 20.98 -16.19 11.26
C LYS A 336 21.29 -16.65 9.84
N PRO A 337 20.76 -15.97 8.79
CA PRO A 337 21.03 -16.32 7.42
C PRO A 337 22.51 -16.22 7.05
N GLU A 338 22.99 -17.13 6.20
CA GLU A 338 24.36 -17.08 5.70
C GLU A 338 24.65 -15.82 4.88
N SER A 339 23.66 -15.34 4.12
CA SER A 339 23.75 -14.10 3.36
C SER A 339 23.99 -12.84 4.22
N ALA A 340 23.65 -12.93 5.51
CA ALA A 340 23.87 -11.86 6.49
C ALA A 340 25.13 -12.07 7.34
N HIS A 341 26.00 -13.04 7.01
CA HIS A 341 27.24 -13.28 7.70
C HIS A 341 28.34 -12.29 7.27
N ASN A 342 28.84 -11.49 8.20
CA ASN A 342 30.09 -10.78 8.00
C ASN A 342 31.26 -11.71 8.31
N PRO A 343 32.17 -12.01 7.35
CA PRO A 343 33.36 -12.77 7.61
C PRO A 343 34.22 -12.04 8.68
N GLY A 344 34.42 -12.66 9.84
CA GLY A 344 35.25 -12.11 10.90
C GLY A 344 34.53 -11.63 12.16
N THR A 345 33.20 -11.54 12.18
CA THR A 345 32.46 -11.24 13.41
C THR A 345 31.97 -12.51 14.10
N LYS A 346 32.55 -12.83 15.25
CA LYS A 346 32.01 -13.86 16.17
C LYS A 346 30.69 -13.31 16.74
N THR A 347 29.55 -13.56 16.05
CA THR A 347 28.24 -13.19 16.59
C THR A 347 27.83 -14.16 17.69
N ARG A 348 27.56 -13.63 18.88
CA ARG A 348 27.05 -14.40 20.04
C ARG A 348 25.62 -14.94 19.83
N ASN A 349 24.91 -14.45 18.85
CA ASN A 349 23.47 -14.76 18.68
C ASN A 349 23.24 -15.71 17.52
N ARG A 350 22.47 -16.73 17.83
CA ARG A 350 22.07 -17.80 16.91
C ARG A 350 20.91 -17.36 15.99
N TYR A 351 19.98 -16.53 16.49
CA TYR A 351 18.75 -16.17 15.80
C TYR A 351 18.74 -14.72 15.36
N GLY A 352 18.02 -14.44 14.28
CA GLY A 352 17.78 -13.09 13.78
C GLY A 352 18.93 -12.51 12.96
N VAL A 353 18.70 -11.33 12.39
CA VAL A 353 19.64 -10.62 11.53
C VAL A 353 19.89 -9.20 12.03
N HIS A 354 21.15 -8.75 12.00
CA HIS A 354 21.49 -7.36 12.32
C HIS A 354 21.35 -6.49 11.06
N MET A 355 20.51 -5.48 11.11
CA MET A 355 20.26 -4.56 10.00
C MET A 355 21.43 -3.57 9.84
N ASN A 356 22.59 -4.06 9.39
CA ASN A 356 23.70 -3.21 8.98
C ASN A 356 23.50 -2.71 7.52
N LYS A 357 24.38 -1.81 7.08
CA LYS A 357 24.29 -1.22 5.74
C LYS A 357 24.26 -2.26 4.59
N GLN A 358 25.02 -3.36 4.73
CA GLN A 358 25.10 -4.41 3.71
C GLN A 358 23.80 -5.22 3.65
N VAL A 359 23.27 -5.62 4.81
CA VAL A 359 22.00 -6.36 4.91
C VAL A 359 20.84 -5.48 4.45
N LYS A 360 20.85 -4.19 4.79
CA LYS A 360 19.83 -3.24 4.32
C LYS A 360 19.88 -3.09 2.79
N SER A 361 21.07 -2.97 2.20
CA SER A 361 21.20 -2.90 0.73
C SER A 361 20.70 -4.18 0.08
N LEU A 362 21.10 -5.36 0.58
CA LEU A 362 20.62 -6.64 0.07
C LEU A 362 19.09 -6.75 0.16
N MET A 363 18.50 -6.36 1.28
CA MET A 363 17.06 -6.35 1.47
C MET A 363 16.35 -5.45 0.46
N GLU A 364 16.87 -4.23 0.25
CA GLU A 364 16.32 -3.27 -0.70
C GLU A 364 16.44 -3.76 -2.15
N ASP A 365 17.54 -4.42 -2.50
CA ASP A 365 17.74 -4.99 -3.84
C ASP A 365 16.77 -6.16 -4.09
N LEU A 366 16.58 -7.04 -3.10
CA LEU A 366 15.61 -8.13 -3.19
C LEU A 366 14.16 -7.62 -3.30
N MET A 367 13.81 -6.54 -2.60
CA MET A 367 12.49 -5.92 -2.72
C MET A 367 12.30 -5.27 -4.10
N ASP A 368 13.33 -4.62 -4.64
CA ASP A 368 13.26 -4.00 -5.99
C ASP A 368 13.07 -5.08 -7.08
N ASP A 369 13.82 -6.16 -7.01
CA ASP A 369 13.69 -7.30 -7.92
C ASP A 369 12.28 -7.92 -7.81
N TYR A 370 11.80 -8.17 -6.60
CA TYR A 370 10.46 -8.72 -6.37
C TYR A 370 9.35 -7.81 -6.95
N ILE A 371 9.44 -6.50 -6.71
CA ILE A 371 8.46 -5.54 -7.23
C ILE A 371 8.47 -5.49 -8.76
N ARG A 372 9.63 -5.63 -9.39
CA ARG A 372 9.73 -5.65 -10.86
C ARG A 372 9.08 -6.88 -11.47
N GLU A 373 9.19 -8.01 -10.81
CA GLU A 373 8.74 -9.31 -11.34
C GLU A 373 7.33 -9.69 -10.88
N ASN A 374 6.95 -9.33 -9.64
CA ASN A 374 5.76 -9.86 -8.96
C ASN A 374 4.93 -8.77 -8.27
N ALA A 375 4.96 -7.51 -8.72
CA ALA A 375 4.16 -6.45 -8.10
C ALA A 375 2.67 -6.77 -8.07
N GLU A 376 2.16 -7.49 -9.07
CA GLU A 376 0.77 -7.88 -9.19
C GLU A 376 0.32 -8.93 -8.15
N ASP A 377 1.26 -9.57 -7.47
CA ASP A 377 1.01 -10.56 -6.42
C ASP A 377 1.09 -9.96 -5.00
N ILE A 378 1.26 -8.64 -4.89
CA ILE A 378 1.15 -7.94 -3.60
C ILE A 378 -0.32 -7.55 -3.37
N TRP A 379 -1.00 -8.22 -2.45
CA TRP A 379 -2.43 -8.03 -2.19
C TRP A 379 -2.76 -7.11 -1.02
N PHE A 380 -1.78 -6.75 -0.21
CA PHE A 380 -1.95 -5.94 1.00
C PHE A 380 -1.74 -4.47 0.70
N LEU A 381 -2.82 -3.68 0.72
CA LEU A 381 -2.79 -2.25 0.36
C LEU A 381 -1.83 -1.44 1.22
N ASP A 382 -1.78 -1.72 2.54
CA ASP A 382 -0.89 -0.99 3.44
C ASP A 382 0.59 -1.31 3.17
N LEU A 383 0.92 -2.56 2.77
CA LEU A 383 2.26 -2.93 2.34
C LEU A 383 2.63 -2.21 1.03
N ILE A 384 1.73 -2.16 0.05
CA ILE A 384 1.93 -1.39 -1.18
C ILE A 384 2.21 0.08 -0.87
N ASP A 385 1.42 0.68 0.03
CA ASP A 385 1.57 2.08 0.44
C ASP A 385 2.94 2.34 1.12
N GLU A 386 3.41 1.43 1.97
CA GLU A 386 4.73 1.54 2.61
C GLU A 386 5.88 1.36 1.62
N LEU A 387 5.79 0.40 0.69
CA LEU A 387 6.77 0.21 -0.38
C LEU A 387 6.84 1.44 -1.29
N ALA A 388 5.70 1.99 -1.69
CA ALA A 388 5.64 3.20 -2.51
C ALA A 388 6.24 4.44 -1.83
N ASN A 389 6.21 4.48 -0.48
CA ASN A 389 6.72 5.58 0.33
C ASN A 389 8.00 5.21 1.11
N TYR A 390 8.69 4.14 0.71
CA TYR A 390 9.87 3.64 1.41
C TYR A 390 10.93 4.73 1.63
N GLY A 391 11.42 4.82 2.87
CA GLY A 391 12.39 5.84 3.27
C GLY A 391 11.83 7.23 3.60
N THR A 392 10.51 7.47 3.48
CA THR A 392 9.89 8.76 3.79
C THR A 392 9.00 8.75 5.03
N LYS A 393 8.47 7.60 5.41
CA LYS A 393 7.57 7.36 6.57
C LYS A 393 7.96 6.06 7.26
N ASN A 394 7.15 5.65 8.24
CA ASN A 394 7.26 4.33 8.85
C ASN A 394 7.18 3.25 7.77
N THR A 395 8.07 2.27 7.84
CA THR A 395 8.24 1.22 6.83
C THR A 395 8.32 -0.15 7.48
N ASP A 396 7.58 -0.33 8.58
CA ASP A 396 7.66 -1.53 9.43
C ASP A 396 7.21 -2.79 8.66
N ARG A 397 6.15 -2.68 7.82
CA ARG A 397 5.73 -3.79 6.92
C ARG A 397 6.74 -4.06 5.83
N ALA A 398 7.28 -3.00 5.22
CA ALA A 398 8.27 -3.14 4.16
C ALA A 398 9.55 -3.83 4.68
N ILE A 399 9.98 -3.53 5.92
CA ILE A 399 11.12 -4.19 6.56
C ILE A 399 10.78 -5.66 6.86
N ALA A 400 9.60 -5.95 7.44
CA ALA A 400 9.17 -7.33 7.69
C ALA A 400 9.08 -8.15 6.39
N PHE A 401 8.59 -7.56 5.30
CA PHE A 401 8.58 -8.16 3.97
C PHE A 401 9.99 -8.42 3.44
N GLY A 402 10.88 -7.44 3.53
CA GLY A 402 12.29 -7.60 3.13
C GLY A 402 13.01 -8.71 3.91
N LEU A 403 12.68 -8.87 5.20
CA LEU A 403 13.19 -10.00 6.01
C LEU A 403 12.65 -11.35 5.48
N CYS A 404 11.40 -11.42 5.00
CA CYS A 404 10.90 -12.63 4.34
C CYS A 404 11.71 -12.97 3.09
N LEU A 405 12.05 -11.98 2.26
CA LEU A 405 12.83 -12.20 1.05
C LEU A 405 14.26 -12.66 1.35
N ILE A 406 14.93 -12.07 2.36
CA ILE A 406 16.24 -12.57 2.85
C ILE A 406 16.13 -14.02 3.32
N HIS A 407 15.07 -14.34 4.09
CA HIS A 407 14.82 -15.68 4.58
C HIS A 407 14.61 -16.68 3.42
N ASN A 408 13.86 -16.30 2.40
CA ASN A 408 13.58 -17.10 1.22
C ASN A 408 14.86 -17.45 0.45
N VAL A 409 15.70 -16.45 0.15
CA VAL A 409 16.99 -16.64 -0.54
C VAL A 409 17.92 -17.56 0.24
N ASP A 410 17.99 -17.44 1.57
CA ASP A 410 18.81 -18.29 2.40
C ASP A 410 18.37 -19.76 2.36
N ASN A 411 17.07 -20.01 2.35
CA ASN A 411 16.51 -21.35 2.24
C ASN A 411 16.83 -22.00 0.88
N TYR A 412 16.75 -21.27 -0.23
CA TYR A 412 17.17 -21.79 -1.54
C TYR A 412 18.66 -22.16 -1.58
N ARG A 413 19.53 -21.37 -0.95
CA ARG A 413 20.99 -21.66 -0.86
C ARG A 413 21.27 -22.92 -0.05
N ILE A 414 20.53 -23.14 1.05
CA ILE A 414 20.66 -24.34 1.86
C ILE A 414 20.26 -25.58 1.05
N GLN A 415 19.10 -25.53 0.38
CA GLN A 415 18.63 -26.63 -0.47
C GLN A 415 19.63 -26.95 -1.60
N ALA A 416 20.16 -25.93 -2.27
CA ALA A 416 21.16 -26.12 -3.30
C ALA A 416 22.45 -26.78 -2.78
N LYS A 417 22.89 -26.47 -1.56
CA LYS A 417 24.04 -27.11 -0.93
C LYS A 417 23.77 -28.56 -0.54
N GLU A 418 22.56 -28.85 -0.05
CA GLU A 418 22.15 -30.22 0.27
C GLU A 418 22.11 -31.09 -0.99
N VAL A 419 21.55 -30.58 -2.09
CA VAL A 419 21.56 -31.27 -3.39
C VAL A 419 22.97 -31.51 -3.90
N GLN A 420 23.86 -30.52 -3.84
CA GLN A 420 25.27 -30.67 -4.24
C GLN A 420 26.03 -31.65 -3.33
N ALA A 421 25.71 -31.69 -2.05
CA ALA A 421 26.33 -32.66 -1.13
C ALA A 421 25.83 -34.09 -1.40
N GLU A 422 24.55 -34.26 -1.73
CA GLU A 422 23.99 -35.55 -2.18
C GLU A 422 24.59 -35.99 -3.52
N GLU A 423 24.77 -35.07 -4.48
CA GLU A 423 25.44 -35.34 -5.76
C GLU A 423 26.91 -35.69 -5.59
N ALA A 424 27.63 -35.05 -4.62
CA ALA A 424 29.02 -35.34 -4.33
C ALA A 424 29.23 -36.72 -3.67
N ASP A 425 28.23 -37.27 -3.00
CA ASP A 425 28.25 -38.62 -2.37
C ASP A 425 27.79 -39.71 -3.35
N ILE A 426 27.59 -39.40 -4.61
CA ILE A 426 27.16 -40.36 -5.62
C ILE A 426 28.34 -41.17 -6.18
N GLY A 427 28.67 -42.26 -5.52
CA GLY A 427 28.82 -43.48 -6.26
C GLY A 427 27.42 -43.85 -6.86
N PHE A 428 27.29 -43.79 -8.19
CA PHE A 428 26.08 -43.98 -8.97
C PHE A 428 24.98 -44.79 -8.26
N LYS A 429 23.93 -44.10 -7.76
CA LYS A 429 22.75 -44.77 -7.21
C LYS A 429 21.82 -45.16 -8.36
N TYR A 430 21.79 -46.43 -8.68
CA TYR A 430 20.85 -46.97 -9.67
C TYR A 430 19.48 -47.22 -9.02
N TYR A 431 18.43 -46.70 -9.64
CA TYR A 431 17.04 -47.03 -9.26
C TYR A 431 16.41 -47.93 -10.30
N LYS A 432 15.74 -48.98 -9.84
CA LYS A 432 14.87 -49.81 -10.68
C LYS A 432 13.45 -49.58 -10.25
N LEU A 433 12.57 -49.37 -11.21
CA LEU A 433 11.13 -49.32 -10.93
C LEU A 433 10.63 -50.72 -10.54
N ASP A 434 9.90 -50.83 -9.44
CA ASP A 434 9.20 -52.04 -9.09
C ASP A 434 7.96 -52.25 -10.00
N ARG A 435 7.21 -53.34 -9.77
CA ARG A 435 6.03 -53.66 -10.58
C ARG A 435 4.89 -52.66 -10.50
N ASN A 436 4.96 -51.76 -9.53
CA ASN A 436 3.99 -50.68 -9.28
C ASN A 436 4.51 -49.30 -9.74
N GLY A 437 5.67 -49.22 -10.42
CA GLY A 437 6.27 -47.99 -10.88
C GLY A 437 7.02 -47.20 -9.82
N VAL A 438 7.26 -47.78 -8.64
CA VAL A 438 7.95 -47.08 -7.55
C VAL A 438 9.49 -47.29 -7.68
N PRO A 439 10.32 -46.22 -7.68
CA PRO A 439 11.77 -46.37 -7.77
C PRO A 439 12.34 -47.03 -6.51
N LYS A 440 13.06 -48.14 -6.67
CA LYS A 440 13.83 -48.81 -5.64
C LYS A 440 15.33 -48.68 -5.91
N LEU A 441 16.06 -48.20 -4.88
CA LEU A 441 17.51 -48.12 -4.93
C LEU A 441 18.12 -49.50 -5.11
N ILE A 442 18.97 -49.67 -6.13
CA ILE A 442 19.80 -50.87 -6.33
C ILE A 442 21.21 -50.50 -5.84
N ARG A 443 21.71 -51.20 -4.84
CA ARG A 443 23.09 -51.09 -4.38
C ARG A 443 24.05 -51.74 -5.37
#